data_17e8736f398203bbcef21efd69a6cfe4
#
_entry.id   17e8736f398203bbcef21efd69a6cfe4
#
_cell.length_a   1.000
_cell.length_b   1.000
_cell.length_c   1.000
_cell.angle_alpha   90.00
_cell.angle_beta   90.00
_cell.angle_gamma   90.00
#
_symmetry.space_group_name_H-M   'P 1'
#
loop_
_entity.id
_entity.type
_entity.pdbx_description
1 polymer ?
#
loop_
_entity_poly.entity_id
_entity_poly.type
_entity_poly.pdbx_seq_one_letter_code
_entity_poly.pdbx_strand_id
1 'polypeptide(L)'
;GGSYDMVSTNAIRSGKIAAYLELRDNTLVKAQAQIDQLAASMSSALSDKTTAGVAAPASALPATGFDLDLSGLQTGNVVHVTYKDNITGATHNLSIMRVDDPSVLPLTNSATLDPNDEVLGINFAGGMASVVTQLNTALGSSANLQFSNPSGSTLRVLDDGAPNRSDVTAASVTTTVSSLTGGSAQLPLFTDSGMLYTGAITANGSQQTGLAARISVNSALLGDPSRTIIYSTNPLTASGDTTRSDFILTQLTTGSYRYSPQTGIGTTGAPFTGSLLSFTKQVISAQGEAASSAKQLADGQDVVLNTLKNKMSSTSGVNIDEEMAHLLALQNAYSANARVMSTVKDMYTALLQAM
;
A
#
# COMPACT_ATOMS: atom_id res chain seq x y z
N GLY A 1 6.91 -17.68 34.29
CA GLY A 1 7.65 -16.60 33.65
C GLY A 1 6.87 -16.12 32.43
N GLY A 2 6.46 -14.85 32.41
CA GLY A 2 5.79 -14.28 31.26
C GLY A 2 6.82 -14.05 30.13
N SER A 3 6.48 -14.39 28.90
CA SER A 3 7.28 -13.98 27.74
C SER A 3 7.03 -12.50 27.47
N TYR A 4 8.11 -11.71 27.38
CA TYR A 4 8.05 -10.31 27.01
C TYR A 4 8.39 -10.17 25.52
N ASP A 5 7.45 -9.71 24.72
CA ASP A 5 7.69 -9.45 23.30
C ASP A 5 8.38 -8.10 23.12
N MET A 6 9.70 -8.15 22.88
CA MET A 6 10.54 -6.98 22.70
C MET A 6 10.28 -6.25 21.36
N VAL A 7 9.64 -6.91 20.40
CA VAL A 7 9.30 -6.32 19.10
C VAL A 7 8.02 -5.51 19.21
N SER A 8 6.94 -6.12 19.73
CA SER A 8 5.64 -5.45 19.87
C SER A 8 5.68 -4.27 20.83
N THR A 9 6.55 -4.32 21.84
CA THR A 9 6.75 -3.23 22.83
C THR A 9 7.73 -2.16 22.37
N ASN A 10 8.28 -2.28 21.15
CA ASN A 10 9.28 -1.36 20.59
C ASN A 10 10.49 -1.14 21.55
N ALA A 11 10.92 -2.20 22.22
CA ALA A 11 12.03 -2.15 23.15
C ALA A 11 13.38 -2.07 22.43
N ILE A 12 13.47 -2.58 21.19
CA ILE A 12 14.67 -2.55 20.36
C ILE A 12 14.61 -1.31 19.47
N ARG A 13 15.29 -0.22 19.89
CA ARG A 13 15.20 1.10 19.23
C ARG A 13 16.42 1.49 18.40
N SER A 14 17.49 0.71 18.42
CA SER A 14 18.74 1.03 17.71
C SER A 14 19.54 -0.20 17.36
N GLY A 15 20.53 -0.02 16.47
CA GLY A 15 21.43 -1.07 16.01
C GLY A 15 20.84 -1.91 14.85
N LYS A 16 21.58 -2.92 14.43
CA LYS A 16 21.24 -3.74 13.26
C LYS A 16 19.88 -4.43 13.38
N ILE A 17 19.50 -4.89 14.58
CA ILE A 17 18.23 -5.58 14.79
C ILE A 17 17.06 -4.60 14.57
N ALA A 18 17.13 -3.39 15.14
CA ALA A 18 16.11 -2.38 14.92
C ALA A 18 15.99 -2.00 13.43
N ALA A 19 17.12 -1.85 12.73
CA ALA A 19 17.14 -1.58 11.30
C ALA A 19 16.50 -2.70 10.48
N TYR A 20 16.75 -3.97 10.82
CA TYR A 20 16.11 -5.10 10.13
C TYR A 20 14.61 -5.20 10.41
N LEU A 21 14.17 -4.87 11.62
CA LEU A 21 12.74 -4.81 11.96
C LEU A 21 12.06 -3.69 11.16
N GLU A 22 12.63 -2.49 11.12
CA GLU A 22 12.13 -1.37 10.32
C GLU A 22 12.07 -1.72 8.83
N LEU A 23 13.11 -2.38 8.30
CA LEU A 23 13.13 -2.84 6.92
C LEU A 23 11.99 -3.83 6.64
N ARG A 24 11.83 -4.84 7.50
CA ARG A 24 10.84 -5.90 7.36
C ARG A 24 9.40 -5.38 7.50
N ASP A 25 9.15 -4.54 8.51
CA ASP A 25 7.79 -4.20 8.94
C ASP A 25 7.24 -2.93 8.26
N ASN A 26 8.12 -2.05 7.77
CA ASN A 26 7.73 -0.77 7.17
C ASN A 26 8.28 -0.58 5.76
N THR A 27 9.61 -0.55 5.60
CA THR A 27 10.23 -0.09 4.35
C THR A 27 9.93 -1.02 3.18
N LEU A 28 10.17 -2.33 3.36
CA LEU A 28 9.90 -3.33 2.30
C LEU A 28 8.41 -3.53 2.06
N VAL A 29 7.58 -3.43 3.09
CA VAL A 29 6.12 -3.51 2.96
C VAL A 29 5.60 -2.36 2.10
N LYS A 30 6.05 -1.12 2.35
CA LYS A 30 5.69 0.04 1.52
C LYS A 30 6.22 -0.09 0.09
N ALA A 31 7.47 -0.51 -0.08
CA ALA A 31 8.05 -0.74 -1.40
C ALA A 31 7.27 -1.79 -2.18
N GLN A 32 6.89 -2.90 -1.54
CA GLN A 32 6.05 -3.93 -2.15
C GLN A 32 4.67 -3.35 -2.52
N ALA A 33 4.01 -2.62 -1.64
CA ALA A 33 2.73 -1.99 -1.93
C ALA A 33 2.82 -1.00 -3.11
N GLN A 34 3.92 -0.27 -3.26
CA GLN A 34 4.15 0.66 -4.37
C GLN A 34 4.23 -0.07 -5.72
N ILE A 35 5.04 -1.13 -5.81
CA ILE A 35 5.19 -1.88 -7.07
C ILE A 35 3.94 -2.71 -7.38
N ASP A 36 3.26 -3.26 -6.37
CA ASP A 36 1.98 -3.96 -6.54
C ASP A 36 0.89 -3.01 -7.04
N GLN A 37 0.84 -1.81 -6.49
CA GLN A 37 -0.10 -0.77 -6.94
C GLN A 37 0.18 -0.34 -8.38
N LEU A 38 1.45 -0.22 -8.77
CA LEU A 38 1.81 0.10 -10.15
C LEU A 38 1.37 -1.02 -11.10
N ALA A 39 1.64 -2.28 -10.75
CA ALA A 39 1.23 -3.45 -11.53
C ALA A 39 -0.30 -3.54 -11.66
N ALA A 40 -1.03 -3.31 -10.56
CA ALA A 40 -2.49 -3.27 -10.53
C ALA A 40 -3.04 -2.15 -11.43
N SER A 41 -2.50 -0.94 -11.28
CA SER A 41 -2.92 0.22 -12.09
C SER A 41 -2.63 0.02 -13.58
N MET A 42 -1.50 -0.61 -13.94
CA MET A 42 -1.20 -0.96 -15.35
C MET A 42 -2.20 -1.98 -15.90
N SER A 43 -2.57 -2.98 -15.11
CA SER A 43 -3.53 -4.00 -15.52
C SER A 43 -4.92 -3.39 -15.70
N SER A 44 -5.44 -2.71 -14.68
CA SER A 44 -6.77 -2.08 -14.68
C SER A 44 -6.89 -0.98 -15.74
N ALA A 45 -5.84 -0.16 -15.93
CA ALA A 45 -5.84 0.89 -16.94
C ALA A 45 -6.15 0.40 -18.34
N LEU A 46 -5.73 -0.80 -18.69
CA LEU A 46 -5.92 -1.38 -20.02
C LEU A 46 -7.13 -2.30 -20.11
N SER A 47 -7.50 -2.97 -19.00
CA SER A 47 -8.56 -3.99 -19.00
C SER A 47 -9.92 -3.49 -18.54
N ASP A 48 -9.96 -2.46 -17.69
CA ASP A 48 -11.20 -2.04 -17.07
C ASP A 48 -11.97 -1.04 -17.93
N LYS A 49 -13.30 -1.27 -17.98
CA LYS A 49 -14.25 -0.43 -18.67
C LYS A 49 -15.27 0.09 -17.67
N THR A 50 -15.31 1.40 -17.53
CA THR A 50 -16.37 2.07 -16.75
C THR A 50 -17.51 2.48 -17.66
N THR A 51 -18.72 2.05 -17.32
CA THR A 51 -19.94 2.39 -18.05
C THR A 51 -20.85 3.17 -17.10
N ALA A 52 -21.26 4.36 -17.54
CA ALA A 52 -22.20 5.18 -16.77
C ALA A 52 -23.58 4.52 -16.73
N GLY A 53 -24.29 4.68 -15.64
CA GLY A 53 -25.69 4.28 -15.49
C GLY A 53 -26.60 5.07 -16.42
N VAL A 54 -27.68 4.44 -16.82
CA VAL A 54 -28.76 5.07 -17.60
C VAL A 54 -29.79 5.62 -16.62
N ALA A 55 -30.26 6.83 -16.82
CA ALA A 55 -31.27 7.42 -15.95
C ALA A 55 -32.50 6.50 -15.81
N ALA A 56 -32.97 6.29 -14.60
CA ALA A 56 -34.15 5.49 -14.33
C ALA A 56 -35.38 6.05 -15.05
N PRO A 57 -36.31 5.19 -15.49
CA PRO A 57 -37.48 5.62 -16.26
C PRO A 57 -38.44 6.47 -15.40
N ALA A 58 -39.25 7.30 -16.08
CA ALA A 58 -40.25 8.16 -15.42
C ALA A 58 -41.29 7.39 -14.54
N SER A 59 -41.45 6.08 -14.75
CA SER A 59 -42.27 5.22 -13.88
C SER A 59 -41.69 5.05 -12.48
N ALA A 60 -40.42 5.43 -12.23
CA ALA A 60 -39.83 5.42 -10.90
C ALA A 60 -40.18 6.65 -10.04
N LEU A 61 -40.69 7.72 -10.67
CA LEU A 61 -41.00 8.97 -9.98
C LEU A 61 -41.98 8.75 -8.81
N PRO A 62 -41.84 9.48 -7.69
CA PRO A 62 -40.91 10.63 -7.51
C PRO A 62 -39.44 10.30 -7.23
N ALA A 63 -39.10 9.02 -7.04
CA ALA A 63 -37.70 8.62 -6.85
C ALA A 63 -36.92 8.72 -8.15
N THR A 64 -35.68 9.21 -8.07
CA THR A 64 -34.78 9.36 -9.21
C THR A 64 -33.47 8.59 -9.00
N GLY A 65 -32.80 8.28 -10.09
CA GLY A 65 -31.54 7.54 -10.02
C GLY A 65 -31.17 6.87 -11.35
N PHE A 66 -30.55 5.70 -11.28
CA PHE A 66 -29.92 5.07 -12.45
C PHE A 66 -30.17 3.58 -12.52
N ASP A 67 -30.21 3.07 -13.75
CA ASP A 67 -30.16 1.66 -14.10
C ASP A 67 -28.74 1.29 -14.53
N LEU A 68 -28.21 0.21 -14.01
CA LEU A 68 -26.84 -0.26 -14.19
C LEU A 68 -26.86 -1.70 -14.72
N ASP A 69 -26.15 -1.96 -15.82
CA ASP A 69 -25.98 -3.31 -16.34
C ASP A 69 -24.82 -4.02 -15.68
N LEU A 70 -25.11 -5.06 -14.91
CA LEU A 70 -24.14 -5.88 -14.20
C LEU A 70 -23.76 -7.16 -14.94
N SER A 71 -24.17 -7.34 -16.21
CA SER A 71 -23.96 -8.60 -16.96
C SER A 71 -22.49 -9.00 -17.10
N GLY A 72 -21.57 -8.03 -17.15
CA GLY A 72 -20.13 -8.26 -17.24
C GLY A 72 -19.36 -8.16 -15.92
N LEU A 73 -20.06 -7.97 -14.80
CA LEU A 73 -19.42 -7.75 -13.51
C LEU A 73 -18.74 -9.04 -13.02
N GLN A 74 -17.46 -8.99 -12.69
CA GLN A 74 -16.67 -10.08 -12.15
C GLN A 74 -16.33 -9.83 -10.67
N THR A 75 -15.91 -10.87 -9.94
CA THR A 75 -15.40 -10.73 -8.57
C THR A 75 -14.29 -9.68 -8.52
N GLY A 76 -14.39 -8.73 -7.59
CA GLY A 76 -13.48 -7.60 -7.48
C GLY A 76 -13.89 -6.36 -8.28
N ASN A 77 -14.77 -6.50 -9.28
CA ASN A 77 -15.31 -5.35 -9.98
C ASN A 77 -16.27 -4.54 -9.09
N VAL A 78 -16.45 -3.25 -9.41
CA VAL A 78 -17.09 -2.29 -8.53
C VAL A 78 -18.22 -1.54 -9.24
N VAL A 79 -19.33 -1.38 -8.54
CA VAL A 79 -20.38 -0.42 -8.86
C VAL A 79 -20.14 0.82 -8.00
N HIS A 80 -20.01 1.98 -8.64
CA HIS A 80 -19.85 3.26 -7.97
C HIS A 80 -21.18 4.01 -7.95
N VAL A 81 -21.56 4.51 -6.78
CA VAL A 81 -22.75 5.35 -6.59
C VAL A 81 -22.33 6.60 -5.83
N THR A 82 -22.61 7.77 -6.39
CA THR A 82 -22.45 9.04 -5.68
C THR A 82 -23.84 9.54 -5.30
N TYR A 83 -24.03 9.81 -4.03
CA TYR A 83 -25.28 10.38 -3.55
C TYR A 83 -25.01 11.56 -2.59
N LYS A 84 -25.96 12.46 -2.51
CA LYS A 84 -25.96 13.57 -1.58
C LYS A 84 -26.94 13.27 -0.46
N ASP A 85 -26.51 13.41 0.78
CA ASP A 85 -27.38 13.45 1.94
C ASP A 85 -27.96 14.88 2.06
N ASN A 86 -29.25 15.04 1.84
CA ASN A 86 -29.91 16.34 1.88
C ASN A 86 -30.14 16.88 3.29
N ILE A 87 -29.97 16.04 4.33
CA ILE A 87 -30.06 16.46 5.73
C ILE A 87 -28.77 17.15 6.16
N THR A 88 -27.62 16.55 5.84
CA THR A 88 -26.29 17.04 6.21
C THR A 88 -25.66 17.92 5.12
N GLY A 89 -26.11 17.78 3.88
CA GLY A 89 -25.51 18.39 2.68
C GLY A 89 -24.25 17.70 2.20
N ALA A 90 -23.84 16.60 2.84
CA ALA A 90 -22.62 15.87 2.49
C ALA A 90 -22.81 15.04 1.21
N THR A 91 -21.75 14.94 0.43
CA THR A 91 -21.68 14.02 -0.71
C THR A 91 -20.92 12.77 -0.30
N HIS A 92 -21.49 11.62 -0.60
CA HIS A 92 -20.95 10.29 -0.30
C HIS A 92 -20.59 9.57 -1.59
N ASN A 93 -19.45 8.90 -1.60
CA ASN A 93 -19.05 7.98 -2.65
C ASN A 93 -19.11 6.57 -2.12
N LEU A 94 -20.00 5.78 -2.68
CA LEU A 94 -20.21 4.39 -2.33
C LEU A 94 -19.62 3.50 -3.41
N SER A 95 -18.77 2.56 -3.01
CA SER A 95 -18.18 1.54 -3.86
C SER A 95 -18.70 0.16 -3.48
N ILE A 96 -19.59 -0.40 -4.28
CA ILE A 96 -20.19 -1.73 -4.09
C ILE A 96 -19.33 -2.73 -4.86
N MET A 97 -18.56 -3.54 -4.16
CA MET A 97 -17.66 -4.53 -4.74
C MET A 97 -18.31 -5.91 -4.78
N ARG A 98 -18.27 -6.56 -5.95
CA ARG A 98 -18.67 -7.97 -6.06
C ARG A 98 -17.66 -8.85 -5.34
N VAL A 99 -18.18 -9.69 -4.43
CA VAL A 99 -17.41 -10.70 -3.70
C VAL A 99 -18.07 -12.05 -3.91
N ASP A 100 -17.29 -13.05 -4.30
CA ASP A 100 -17.80 -14.42 -4.43
C ASP A 100 -17.45 -15.26 -3.18
N ASP A 101 -16.49 -14.83 -2.37
CA ASP A 101 -16.10 -15.47 -1.11
C ASP A 101 -16.70 -14.71 0.10
N PRO A 102 -17.78 -15.21 0.70
CA PRO A 102 -18.45 -14.50 1.81
C PRO A 102 -17.62 -14.43 3.09
N SER A 103 -16.52 -15.24 3.20
CA SER A 103 -15.68 -15.25 4.40
C SER A 103 -14.87 -13.96 4.57
N VAL A 104 -14.73 -13.14 3.51
CA VAL A 104 -14.01 -11.88 3.56
C VAL A 104 -14.90 -10.68 3.92
N LEU A 105 -16.19 -10.91 4.09
CA LEU A 105 -17.15 -9.87 4.45
C LEU A 105 -17.22 -9.64 5.97
N PRO A 106 -17.41 -8.39 6.43
CA PRO A 106 -17.51 -7.16 5.65
C PRO A 106 -16.14 -6.68 5.14
N LEU A 107 -16.12 -6.02 3.97
CA LEU A 107 -14.93 -5.34 3.48
C LEU A 107 -14.66 -4.06 4.27
N THR A 108 -13.40 -3.65 4.32
CA THR A 108 -13.00 -2.34 4.85
C THR A 108 -12.89 -1.30 3.74
N ASN A 109 -12.93 -0.01 4.08
CA ASN A 109 -12.78 1.07 3.08
C ASN A 109 -11.41 1.06 2.37
N SER A 110 -10.43 0.33 2.91
CA SER A 110 -9.14 0.11 2.25
C SER A 110 -9.17 -0.91 1.11
N ALA A 111 -10.31 -1.53 0.85
CA ALA A 111 -10.49 -2.45 -0.28
C ALA A 111 -10.50 -1.72 -1.63
N THR A 112 -10.75 -0.40 -1.65
CA THR A 112 -10.60 0.46 -2.83
C THR A 112 -9.35 1.34 -2.71
N LEU A 113 -9.00 2.01 -3.81
CA LEU A 113 -7.85 2.94 -3.85
C LEU A 113 -8.17 4.32 -3.26
N ASP A 114 -9.46 4.62 -3.08
CA ASP A 114 -9.91 5.85 -2.44
C ASP A 114 -10.29 5.59 -0.98
N PRO A 115 -9.51 6.07 -0.02
CA PRO A 115 -9.84 5.90 1.40
C PRO A 115 -11.09 6.67 1.84
N ASN A 116 -11.63 7.56 0.99
CA ASN A 116 -12.84 8.31 1.25
C ASN A 116 -14.09 7.63 0.69
N ASP A 117 -13.95 6.51 -0.03
CA ASP A 117 -15.08 5.69 -0.46
C ASP A 117 -15.67 4.92 0.73
N GLU A 118 -16.99 4.84 0.76
CA GLU A 118 -17.69 3.86 1.59
C GLU A 118 -17.72 2.53 0.83
N VAL A 119 -17.02 1.52 1.33
CA VAL A 119 -16.92 0.24 0.62
C VAL A 119 -17.90 -0.77 1.19
N LEU A 120 -18.72 -1.34 0.31
CA LEU A 120 -19.64 -2.42 0.63
C LEU A 120 -19.35 -3.65 -0.24
N GLY A 121 -18.88 -4.73 0.38
CA GLY A 121 -18.78 -6.03 -0.28
C GLY A 121 -20.14 -6.72 -0.35
N ILE A 122 -20.52 -7.20 -1.54
CA ILE A 122 -21.80 -7.91 -1.77
C ILE A 122 -21.52 -9.27 -2.39
N ASN A 123 -22.14 -10.31 -1.82
CA ASN A 123 -22.07 -11.67 -2.36
C ASN A 123 -23.11 -11.85 -3.47
N PHE A 124 -22.65 -12.24 -4.66
CA PHE A 124 -23.47 -12.45 -5.84
C PHE A 124 -23.91 -13.92 -6.03
N ALA A 125 -23.46 -14.86 -5.20
CA ALA A 125 -23.77 -16.29 -5.35
C ALA A 125 -25.28 -16.58 -5.30
N GLY A 126 -26.06 -15.78 -4.56
CA GLY A 126 -27.52 -15.91 -4.49
C GLY A 126 -28.30 -15.24 -5.63
N GLY A 127 -27.62 -14.71 -6.65
CA GLY A 127 -28.23 -14.00 -7.78
C GLY A 127 -28.77 -12.62 -7.43
N MET A 128 -29.36 -11.93 -8.42
CA MET A 128 -29.77 -10.52 -8.29
C MET A 128 -30.76 -10.24 -7.16
N ALA A 129 -31.70 -11.17 -6.89
CA ALA A 129 -32.64 -11.00 -5.77
C ALA A 129 -31.93 -10.93 -4.40
N SER A 130 -30.89 -11.77 -4.20
CA SER A 130 -30.07 -11.73 -3.00
C SER A 130 -29.24 -10.44 -2.93
N VAL A 131 -28.66 -10.01 -4.05
CA VAL A 131 -27.89 -8.74 -4.15
C VAL A 131 -28.76 -7.56 -3.72
N VAL A 132 -29.98 -7.44 -4.26
CA VAL A 132 -30.93 -6.39 -3.93
C VAL A 132 -31.30 -6.43 -2.44
N THR A 133 -31.54 -7.62 -1.88
CA THR A 133 -31.84 -7.77 -0.45
C THR A 133 -30.66 -7.29 0.42
N GLN A 134 -29.45 -7.70 0.11
CA GLN A 134 -28.25 -7.28 0.84
C GLN A 134 -28.06 -5.75 0.78
N LEU A 135 -28.20 -5.15 -0.41
CA LEU A 135 -28.08 -3.70 -0.61
C LEU A 135 -29.13 -2.91 0.18
N ASN A 136 -30.41 -3.30 0.08
CA ASN A 136 -31.49 -2.62 0.83
C ASN A 136 -31.35 -2.80 2.35
N THR A 137 -30.82 -3.93 2.81
CA THR A 137 -30.54 -4.14 4.24
C THR A 137 -29.42 -3.24 4.72
N ALA A 138 -28.34 -3.10 3.94
CA ALA A 138 -27.17 -2.31 4.31
C ALA A 138 -27.42 -0.79 4.17
N LEU A 139 -28.09 -0.34 3.11
CA LEU A 139 -28.13 1.06 2.67
C LEU A 139 -29.54 1.68 2.68
N GLY A 140 -30.59 0.87 2.73
CA GLY A 140 -31.96 1.36 2.63
C GLY A 140 -32.33 2.37 3.69
N SER A 141 -31.94 2.15 4.95
CA SER A 141 -32.19 3.08 6.06
C SER A 141 -31.02 4.00 6.38
N SER A 142 -29.79 3.57 6.15
CA SER A 142 -28.59 4.35 6.49
C SER A 142 -28.30 5.45 5.48
N ALA A 143 -28.45 5.16 4.18
CA ALA A 143 -28.21 6.09 3.07
C ALA A 143 -29.52 6.59 2.42
N ASN A 144 -30.69 6.08 2.85
CA ASN A 144 -32.00 6.36 2.24
C ASN A 144 -32.02 6.07 0.73
N LEU A 145 -31.35 4.99 0.30
CA LEU A 145 -31.31 4.53 -1.08
C LEU A 145 -32.24 3.32 -1.27
N GLN A 146 -32.77 3.18 -2.46
CA GLN A 146 -33.63 2.07 -2.85
C GLN A 146 -32.98 1.27 -3.97
N PHE A 147 -32.87 -0.03 -3.78
CA PHE A 147 -32.31 -0.95 -4.78
C PHE A 147 -33.38 -1.91 -5.28
N SER A 148 -33.42 -2.14 -6.58
CA SER A 148 -34.30 -3.11 -7.22
C SER A 148 -33.65 -3.74 -8.44
N ASN A 149 -34.22 -4.87 -8.90
CA ASN A 149 -33.82 -5.52 -10.14
C ASN A 149 -34.98 -5.47 -11.12
N PRO A 150 -35.04 -4.52 -12.04
CA PRO A 150 -36.15 -4.41 -13.00
C PRO A 150 -36.18 -5.55 -14.02
N SER A 151 -35.01 -6.04 -14.47
CA SER A 151 -34.92 -7.17 -15.39
C SER A 151 -33.49 -7.72 -15.49
N GLY A 152 -33.34 -9.01 -15.69
CA GLY A 152 -32.05 -9.67 -15.99
C GLY A 152 -30.96 -9.31 -14.97
N SER A 153 -29.85 -8.78 -15.47
CA SER A 153 -28.71 -8.34 -14.66
C SER A 153 -28.72 -6.82 -14.35
N THR A 154 -29.85 -6.15 -14.57
CA THR A 154 -29.96 -4.70 -14.31
C THR A 154 -30.14 -4.46 -12.81
N LEU A 155 -29.27 -3.64 -12.22
CA LEU A 155 -29.44 -3.08 -10.90
C LEU A 155 -29.97 -1.65 -11.04
N ARG A 156 -31.10 -1.36 -10.42
CA ARG A 156 -31.63 0.00 -10.28
C ARG A 156 -31.28 0.52 -8.92
N VAL A 157 -30.67 1.73 -8.87
CA VAL A 157 -30.45 2.48 -7.65
C VAL A 157 -31.24 3.79 -7.73
N LEU A 158 -32.06 4.06 -6.73
CA LEU A 158 -32.87 5.27 -6.63
C LEU A 158 -32.64 5.93 -5.27
N ASP A 159 -32.92 7.23 -5.20
CA ASP A 159 -33.10 7.97 -3.97
C ASP A 159 -34.41 7.56 -3.26
N ASP A 160 -34.77 8.23 -2.16
CA ASP A 160 -35.96 7.94 -1.40
C ASP A 160 -37.25 8.67 -1.89
N GLY A 161 -37.12 9.42 -3.00
CA GLY A 161 -38.25 10.09 -3.66
C GLY A 161 -38.86 11.22 -2.83
N ALA A 162 -40.16 11.11 -2.52
CA ALA A 162 -40.89 12.20 -1.87
C ALA A 162 -40.34 12.68 -0.50
N PRO A 163 -39.74 11.83 0.36
CA PRO A 163 -39.07 12.30 1.57
C PRO A 163 -37.87 13.21 1.33
N ASN A 164 -37.22 13.07 0.17
CA ASN A 164 -36.09 13.90 -0.31
C ASN A 164 -34.92 14.02 0.70
N ARG A 165 -34.58 12.89 1.34
CA ARG A 165 -33.47 12.81 2.31
C ARG A 165 -32.15 12.53 1.64
N SER A 166 -32.18 11.92 0.44
CA SER A 166 -31.00 11.64 -0.39
C SER A 166 -31.28 11.92 -1.85
N ASP A 167 -30.23 12.25 -2.62
CA ASP A 167 -30.28 12.39 -4.09
C ASP A 167 -29.16 11.54 -4.70
N VAL A 168 -29.49 10.60 -5.59
CA VAL A 168 -28.48 9.87 -6.37
C VAL A 168 -28.03 10.73 -7.53
N THR A 169 -26.79 11.21 -7.47
CA THR A 169 -26.25 12.19 -8.44
C THR A 169 -25.48 11.53 -9.57
N ALA A 170 -24.87 10.38 -9.34
CA ALA A 170 -24.18 9.61 -10.37
C ALA A 170 -24.13 8.11 -9.99
N ALA A 171 -24.12 7.25 -11.02
CA ALA A 171 -23.84 5.84 -10.85
C ALA A 171 -23.12 5.29 -12.07
N SER A 172 -22.19 4.35 -11.86
CA SER A 172 -21.43 3.69 -12.93
C SER A 172 -21.01 2.29 -12.51
N VAL A 173 -20.65 1.48 -13.48
CA VAL A 173 -20.11 0.12 -13.26
C VAL A 173 -18.75 0.04 -13.91
N THR A 174 -17.75 -0.39 -13.17
CA THR A 174 -16.44 -0.74 -13.69
C THR A 174 -16.33 -2.25 -13.79
N THR A 175 -16.13 -2.76 -15.01
CA THR A 175 -15.99 -4.18 -15.33
C THR A 175 -14.66 -4.44 -15.99
N THR A 176 -14.04 -5.57 -15.69
CA THR A 176 -12.81 -6.02 -16.36
C THR A 176 -13.19 -6.76 -17.65
N VAL A 177 -12.73 -6.25 -18.80
CA VAL A 177 -12.96 -6.87 -20.09
C VAL A 177 -12.16 -8.17 -20.19
N SER A 178 -12.83 -9.27 -20.52
CA SER A 178 -12.20 -10.60 -20.67
C SER A 178 -11.93 -10.98 -22.12
N SER A 179 -12.71 -10.43 -23.06
CA SER A 179 -12.60 -10.74 -24.48
C SER A 179 -11.55 -9.87 -25.17
N LEU A 180 -10.72 -10.48 -26.00
CA LEU A 180 -9.74 -9.77 -26.83
C LEU A 180 -10.36 -9.18 -28.11
N THR A 181 -11.53 -9.68 -28.51
CA THR A 181 -12.18 -9.34 -29.78
C THR A 181 -13.67 -9.06 -29.65
N GLY A 182 -14.13 -8.70 -28.47
CA GLY A 182 -15.53 -8.42 -28.17
C GLY A 182 -16.01 -7.02 -28.54
N GLY A 183 -15.29 -6.28 -29.36
CA GLY A 183 -15.67 -4.93 -29.82
C GLY A 183 -15.27 -3.79 -28.86
N SER A 184 -14.49 -4.08 -27.83
CA SER A 184 -14.02 -3.08 -26.85
C SER A 184 -12.57 -2.67 -27.14
N ALA A 185 -12.26 -1.38 -26.98
CA ALA A 185 -10.89 -0.88 -27.06
C ALA A 185 -10.02 -1.41 -25.91
N GLN A 186 -10.63 -1.71 -24.77
CA GLN A 186 -9.95 -2.29 -23.62
C GLN A 186 -9.30 -3.63 -23.97
N LEU A 187 -8.16 -3.88 -23.37
CA LEU A 187 -7.33 -5.04 -23.63
C LEU A 187 -6.78 -5.61 -22.32
N PRO A 188 -7.13 -6.84 -21.93
CA PRO A 188 -6.46 -7.50 -20.80
C PRO A 188 -5.05 -7.93 -21.22
N LEU A 189 -4.16 -6.92 -21.37
CA LEU A 189 -2.77 -7.10 -21.77
C LEU A 189 -1.98 -7.79 -20.66
N PHE A 190 -2.21 -7.41 -19.41
CA PHE A 190 -1.56 -7.98 -18.25
C PHE A 190 -2.48 -8.90 -17.48
N THR A 191 -1.91 -9.98 -16.97
CA THR A 191 -2.60 -11.03 -16.22
C THR A 191 -1.85 -11.32 -14.91
N ASP A 192 -2.56 -11.84 -13.92
CA ASP A 192 -1.98 -12.38 -12.68
C ASP A 192 -1.76 -13.87 -12.84
N SER A 193 -0.52 -14.30 -13.11
CA SER A 193 -0.18 -15.73 -13.36
C SER A 193 -1.08 -16.38 -14.41
N GLY A 194 -1.45 -15.64 -15.48
CA GLY A 194 -2.31 -16.12 -16.56
C GLY A 194 -3.82 -15.96 -16.33
N MET A 195 -4.26 -15.52 -15.16
CA MET A 195 -5.66 -15.16 -14.87
C MET A 195 -5.88 -13.66 -15.02
N LEU A 196 -7.13 -13.26 -15.30
CA LEU A 196 -7.47 -11.84 -15.35
C LEU A 196 -7.21 -11.17 -13.98
N TYR A 197 -6.66 -9.98 -14.01
CA TYR A 197 -6.63 -9.12 -12.85
C TYR A 197 -7.95 -8.34 -12.75
N THR A 198 -8.71 -8.58 -11.70
CA THR A 198 -10.03 -7.95 -11.48
C THR A 198 -10.09 -7.18 -10.16
N GLY A 199 -9.02 -7.23 -9.36
CA GLY A 199 -8.98 -6.68 -8.01
C GLY A 199 -9.70 -7.55 -6.98
N ALA A 200 -9.93 -8.84 -7.27
CA ALA A 200 -10.66 -9.75 -6.40
C ALA A 200 -10.03 -9.87 -5.00
N ILE A 201 -10.90 -9.99 -3.99
CA ILE A 201 -10.54 -10.25 -2.59
C ILE A 201 -11.13 -11.60 -2.19
N THR A 202 -10.30 -12.50 -1.70
CA THR A 202 -10.67 -13.86 -1.28
C THR A 202 -10.08 -14.15 0.10
N ALA A 203 -10.40 -15.31 0.68
CA ALA A 203 -9.78 -15.77 1.93
C ALA A 203 -8.24 -15.82 1.86
N ASN A 204 -7.66 -15.91 0.66
CA ASN A 204 -6.21 -15.88 0.45
C ASN A 204 -5.64 -14.44 0.37
N GLY A 205 -6.47 -13.42 0.55
CA GLY A 205 -6.11 -12.02 0.47
C GLY A 205 -6.54 -11.33 -0.83
N SER A 206 -6.08 -10.09 -1.00
CA SER A 206 -6.32 -9.30 -2.21
C SER A 206 -5.43 -9.76 -3.36
N GLN A 207 -6.00 -9.87 -4.55
CA GLN A 207 -5.27 -10.17 -5.78
C GLN A 207 -4.15 -9.15 -6.06
N GLN A 208 -4.30 -7.91 -5.60
CA GLN A 208 -3.27 -6.88 -5.72
C GLN A 208 -2.00 -7.21 -4.93
N THR A 209 -2.12 -7.86 -3.76
CA THR A 209 -0.97 -8.17 -2.90
C THR A 209 -0.02 -9.16 -3.59
N GLY A 210 1.23 -8.77 -3.81
CA GLY A 210 2.25 -9.56 -4.50
C GLY A 210 2.06 -9.63 -6.03
N LEU A 211 1.16 -8.84 -6.62
CA LEU A 211 0.90 -8.83 -8.06
C LEU A 211 2.15 -8.50 -8.87
N ALA A 212 2.99 -7.59 -8.41
CA ALA A 212 4.22 -7.23 -9.12
C ALA A 212 5.15 -8.41 -9.39
N ALA A 213 5.10 -9.46 -8.56
CA ALA A 213 5.88 -10.68 -8.75
C ALA A 213 5.16 -11.70 -9.68
N ARG A 214 3.87 -11.53 -9.92
CA ARG A 214 3.03 -12.47 -10.67
C ARG A 214 2.52 -11.92 -12.00
N ILE A 215 2.63 -10.60 -12.21
CA ILE A 215 2.16 -9.96 -13.44
C ILE A 215 2.89 -10.54 -14.65
N SER A 216 2.12 -10.87 -15.67
CA SER A 216 2.64 -11.45 -16.92
C SER A 216 1.83 -10.93 -18.10
N VAL A 217 2.42 -10.96 -19.29
CA VAL A 217 1.68 -10.66 -20.52
C VAL A 217 0.72 -11.80 -20.83
N ASN A 218 -0.50 -11.47 -21.23
CA ASN A 218 -1.53 -12.42 -21.59
C ASN A 218 -1.03 -13.38 -22.69
N SER A 219 -1.01 -14.67 -22.40
CA SER A 219 -0.51 -15.71 -23.30
C SER A 219 -1.26 -15.77 -24.64
N ALA A 220 -2.54 -15.40 -24.66
CA ALA A 220 -3.34 -15.34 -25.88
C ALA A 220 -2.88 -14.22 -26.83
N LEU A 221 -2.25 -13.17 -26.32
CA LEU A 221 -1.64 -12.10 -27.13
C LEU A 221 -0.24 -12.50 -27.60
N LEU A 222 0.48 -13.31 -26.84
CA LEU A 222 1.77 -13.88 -27.28
C LEU A 222 1.56 -14.86 -28.41
N GLY A 223 0.44 -15.62 -28.39
CA GLY A 223 0.07 -16.55 -29.47
C GLY A 223 -0.47 -15.86 -30.73
N ASP A 224 -1.13 -14.72 -30.57
CA ASP A 224 -1.68 -13.94 -31.68
C ASP A 224 -1.54 -12.42 -31.39
N PRO A 225 -0.39 -11.82 -31.72
CA PRO A 225 -0.15 -10.39 -31.48
C PRO A 225 -1.07 -9.45 -32.28
N SER A 226 -1.74 -9.93 -33.35
CA SER A 226 -2.69 -9.12 -34.14
C SER A 226 -3.86 -8.60 -33.26
N ARG A 227 -4.19 -9.31 -32.18
CA ARG A 227 -5.23 -8.93 -31.20
C ARG A 227 -4.88 -7.68 -30.40
N THR A 228 -3.68 -7.20 -30.46
CA THR A 228 -3.33 -5.88 -29.91
C THR A 228 -3.94 -4.74 -30.72
N ILE A 229 -4.32 -4.99 -31.96
CA ILE A 229 -4.94 -4.01 -32.87
C ILE A 229 -6.37 -4.43 -33.21
N ILE A 230 -6.58 -5.71 -33.58
CA ILE A 230 -7.90 -6.25 -33.95
C ILE A 230 -8.71 -6.48 -32.67
N TYR A 231 -9.68 -5.61 -32.38
CA TYR A 231 -10.51 -5.69 -31.18
C TYR A 231 -11.96 -6.18 -31.46
N SER A 232 -12.34 -6.30 -32.73
CA SER A 232 -13.64 -6.82 -33.11
C SER A 232 -13.52 -7.78 -34.30
N THR A 233 -14.28 -8.87 -34.25
CA THR A 233 -14.43 -9.83 -35.37
C THR A 233 -15.78 -9.71 -36.07
N ASN A 234 -16.75 -9.03 -35.43
CA ASN A 234 -18.06 -8.79 -36.04
C ASN A 234 -18.66 -7.45 -35.55
N PRO A 235 -18.68 -6.37 -36.33
CA PRO A 235 -17.94 -6.26 -37.58
C PRO A 235 -16.42 -6.34 -37.38
N LEU A 236 -15.69 -6.78 -38.41
CA LEU A 236 -14.23 -6.86 -38.33
C LEU A 236 -13.65 -5.44 -38.15
N THR A 237 -12.67 -5.31 -37.29
CA THR A 237 -11.90 -4.06 -37.11
C THR A 237 -11.40 -3.57 -38.46
N ALA A 238 -11.70 -2.33 -38.82
CA ALA A 238 -11.33 -1.76 -40.12
C ALA A 238 -9.81 -1.65 -40.26
N SER A 239 -9.34 -1.78 -41.52
CA SER A 239 -7.91 -1.54 -41.80
C SER A 239 -7.56 -0.08 -41.52
N GLY A 240 -6.48 0.16 -40.75
CA GLY A 240 -6.09 1.49 -40.33
C GLY A 240 -6.83 2.06 -39.11
N ASP A 241 -7.69 1.27 -38.46
CA ASP A 241 -8.35 1.66 -37.21
C ASP A 241 -7.32 1.77 -36.10
N THR A 242 -7.24 2.96 -35.47
CA THR A 242 -6.30 3.28 -34.39
C THR A 242 -6.95 3.25 -33.01
N THR A 243 -8.25 2.96 -32.90
CA THR A 243 -9.04 3.06 -31.66
C THR A 243 -8.37 2.39 -30.46
N ARG A 244 -7.97 1.12 -30.61
CA ARG A 244 -7.31 0.40 -29.51
C ARG A 244 -5.89 0.89 -29.25
N SER A 245 -5.13 1.22 -30.29
CA SER A 245 -3.76 1.73 -30.16
C SER A 245 -3.75 3.09 -29.45
N ASP A 246 -4.66 3.98 -29.83
CA ASP A 246 -4.81 5.31 -29.21
C ASP A 246 -5.31 5.18 -27.77
N PHE A 247 -6.23 4.26 -27.51
CA PHE A 247 -6.65 3.93 -26.14
C PHE A 247 -5.46 3.49 -25.28
N ILE A 248 -4.68 2.49 -25.72
CA ILE A 248 -3.52 1.99 -24.98
C ILE A 248 -2.52 3.12 -24.73
N LEU A 249 -2.19 3.90 -25.76
CA LEU A 249 -1.26 5.04 -25.63
C LEU A 249 -1.77 6.04 -24.60
N THR A 250 -3.05 6.43 -24.70
CA THR A 250 -3.68 7.39 -23.77
C THR A 250 -3.64 6.87 -22.32
N GLN A 251 -4.03 5.62 -22.10
CA GLN A 251 -4.06 5.04 -20.77
C GLN A 251 -2.67 4.97 -20.14
N LEU A 252 -1.65 4.59 -20.90
CA LEU A 252 -0.29 4.47 -20.37
C LEU A 252 0.44 5.81 -20.18
N THR A 253 0.10 6.85 -20.96
CA THR A 253 0.85 8.11 -20.95
C THR A 253 0.13 9.25 -20.24
N THR A 254 -1.17 9.42 -20.44
CA THR A 254 -1.96 10.56 -19.97
C THR A 254 -3.12 10.17 -19.05
N GLY A 255 -3.48 8.88 -19.00
CA GLY A 255 -4.50 8.38 -18.09
C GLY A 255 -4.21 8.80 -16.64
N SER A 256 -5.21 9.27 -15.92
CA SER A 256 -5.09 9.72 -14.53
C SER A 256 -5.75 8.70 -13.61
N TYR A 257 -4.98 8.20 -12.67
CA TYR A 257 -5.38 7.13 -11.73
C TYR A 257 -5.19 7.62 -10.30
N ARG A 258 -6.03 7.11 -9.41
CA ARG A 258 -5.88 7.31 -7.97
C ARG A 258 -5.04 6.19 -7.39
N TYR A 259 -4.21 6.53 -6.40
CA TYR A 259 -3.30 5.60 -5.76
C TYR A 259 -3.55 5.59 -4.26
N SER A 260 -3.54 4.39 -3.68
CA SER A 260 -3.79 4.22 -2.26
C SER A 260 -2.72 4.88 -1.39
N PRO A 261 -3.10 5.63 -0.35
CA PRO A 261 -2.15 6.17 0.64
C PRO A 261 -1.36 5.08 1.39
N GLN A 262 -1.77 3.82 1.34
CA GLN A 262 -1.02 2.69 1.91
C GLN A 262 0.35 2.52 1.24
N THR A 263 0.53 3.03 0.01
CA THR A 263 1.84 3.10 -0.66
C THR A 263 2.81 4.08 0.01
N GLY A 264 2.34 4.91 0.95
CA GLY A 264 3.11 6.00 1.54
C GLY A 264 3.23 7.22 0.63
N ILE A 265 2.51 7.25 -0.51
CA ILE A 265 2.46 8.39 -1.45
C ILE A 265 1.06 9.00 -1.36
N GLY A 266 1.02 10.31 -1.05
CA GLY A 266 -0.23 10.98 -0.69
C GLY A 266 -0.65 10.73 0.76
N THR A 267 -1.84 11.19 1.12
CA THR A 267 -2.44 11.02 2.45
C THR A 267 -3.90 10.57 2.32
N THR A 268 -4.50 10.11 3.42
CA THR A 268 -5.93 9.74 3.44
C THR A 268 -6.83 10.90 3.02
N GLY A 269 -6.55 12.14 3.47
CA GLY A 269 -7.33 13.32 3.07
C GLY A 269 -7.01 13.85 1.66
N ALA A 270 -5.87 13.45 1.07
CA ALA A 270 -5.42 13.84 -0.26
C ALA A 270 -4.65 12.69 -0.92
N PRO A 271 -5.35 11.66 -1.42
CA PRO A 271 -4.73 10.56 -2.15
C PRO A 271 -4.01 11.08 -3.40
N PHE A 272 -2.86 10.49 -3.72
CA PHE A 272 -2.17 10.87 -4.95
C PHE A 272 -3.00 10.48 -6.18
N THR A 273 -3.15 11.43 -7.09
CA THR A 273 -3.82 11.21 -8.38
C THR A 273 -2.90 11.67 -9.49
N GLY A 274 -2.72 10.84 -10.52
CA GLY A 274 -1.85 11.17 -11.64
C GLY A 274 -1.64 10.00 -12.61
N SER A 275 -0.79 10.22 -13.61
CA SER A 275 -0.47 9.18 -14.60
C SER A 275 0.42 8.09 -14.00
N LEU A 276 0.47 6.91 -14.66
CA LEU A 276 1.38 5.82 -14.31
C LEU A 276 2.83 6.30 -14.21
N LEU A 277 3.26 7.14 -15.16
CA LEU A 277 4.60 7.71 -15.15
C LEU A 277 4.84 8.64 -13.96
N SER A 278 3.85 9.49 -13.62
CA SER A 278 3.99 10.39 -12.47
C SER A 278 4.04 9.62 -11.15
N PHE A 279 3.24 8.56 -11.00
CA PHE A 279 3.32 7.68 -9.83
C PHE A 279 4.66 6.96 -9.74
N THR A 280 5.17 6.43 -10.87
CA THR A 280 6.50 5.80 -10.92
C THR A 280 7.61 6.76 -10.45
N LYS A 281 7.54 8.04 -10.88
CA LYS A 281 8.48 9.07 -10.41
C LYS A 281 8.37 9.30 -8.89
N GLN A 282 7.15 9.33 -8.35
CA GLN A 282 6.94 9.45 -6.91
C GLN A 282 7.50 8.25 -6.14
N VAL A 283 7.31 7.02 -6.66
CA VAL A 283 7.90 5.81 -6.08
C VAL A 283 9.43 5.91 -6.04
N ILE A 284 10.06 6.27 -7.15
CA ILE A 284 11.53 6.42 -7.23
C ILE A 284 12.01 7.50 -6.24
N SER A 285 11.31 8.64 -6.15
CA SER A 285 11.64 9.72 -5.21
C SER A 285 11.53 9.26 -3.77
N ALA A 286 10.43 8.58 -3.41
CA ALA A 286 10.20 8.06 -2.06
C ALA A 286 11.26 7.03 -1.64
N GLN A 287 11.65 6.12 -2.56
CA GLN A 287 12.71 5.15 -2.29
C GLN A 287 14.09 5.81 -2.16
N GLY A 288 14.37 6.83 -2.99
CA GLY A 288 15.61 7.62 -2.90
C GLY A 288 15.70 8.39 -1.58
N GLU A 289 14.59 8.98 -1.12
CA GLU A 289 14.51 9.66 0.17
C GLU A 289 14.68 8.69 1.35
N ALA A 290 14.04 7.53 1.30
CA ALA A 290 14.21 6.49 2.31
C ALA A 290 15.66 6.01 2.40
N ALA A 291 16.33 5.78 1.27
CA ALA A 291 17.73 5.39 1.22
C ALA A 291 18.66 6.51 1.77
N SER A 292 18.39 7.77 1.42
CA SER A 292 19.14 8.93 1.93
C SER A 292 18.98 9.08 3.44
N SER A 293 17.76 8.96 3.96
CA SER A 293 17.46 9.04 5.39
C SER A 293 18.14 7.89 6.17
N ALA A 294 18.11 6.68 5.63
CA ALA A 294 18.80 5.54 6.22
C ALA A 294 20.33 5.75 6.28
N LYS A 295 20.90 6.32 5.21
CA LYS A 295 22.34 6.67 5.18
C LYS A 295 22.68 7.74 6.22
N GLN A 296 21.91 8.82 6.32
CA GLN A 296 22.15 9.88 7.30
C GLN A 296 22.05 9.33 8.74
N LEU A 297 21.11 8.44 9.01
CA LEU A 297 20.99 7.78 10.31
C LEU A 297 22.21 6.91 10.60
N ALA A 298 22.69 6.14 9.63
CA ALA A 298 23.89 5.31 9.78
C ALA A 298 25.14 6.17 10.05
N ASP A 299 25.35 7.23 9.25
CA ASP A 299 26.46 8.17 9.44
C ASP A 299 26.42 8.82 10.83
N GLY A 300 25.23 9.20 11.31
CA GLY A 300 25.01 9.73 12.67
C GLY A 300 25.36 8.73 13.78
N GLN A 301 24.96 7.46 13.61
CA GLN A 301 25.29 6.40 14.58
C GLN A 301 26.79 6.09 14.60
N ASP A 302 27.48 6.17 13.47
CA ASP A 302 28.94 6.00 13.41
C ASP A 302 29.68 7.12 14.15
N VAL A 303 29.22 8.36 14.06
CA VAL A 303 29.76 9.48 14.86
C VAL A 303 29.60 9.23 16.36
N VAL A 304 28.41 8.82 16.79
CA VAL A 304 28.13 8.48 18.19
C VAL A 304 29.02 7.32 18.66
N LEU A 305 29.14 6.26 17.86
CA LEU A 305 29.98 5.10 18.18
C LEU A 305 31.46 5.50 18.34
N ASN A 306 31.98 6.32 17.42
CA ASN A 306 33.36 6.79 17.49
C ASN A 306 33.60 7.69 18.70
N THR A 307 32.64 8.56 19.02
CA THR A 307 32.71 9.42 20.23
C THR A 307 32.73 8.57 21.50
N LEU A 308 31.86 7.55 21.58
CA LEU A 308 31.83 6.62 22.71
C LEU A 308 33.13 5.81 22.86
N LYS A 309 33.68 5.32 21.75
CA LYS A 309 34.97 4.62 21.72
C LYS A 309 36.11 5.50 22.22
N ASN A 310 36.18 6.74 21.73
CA ASN A 310 37.18 7.72 22.17
C ASN A 310 37.04 8.03 23.64
N LYS A 311 35.79 8.25 24.14
CA LYS A 311 35.56 8.48 25.54
C LYS A 311 35.91 7.29 26.43
N MET A 312 35.59 6.08 25.97
CA MET A 312 35.93 4.83 26.64
C MET A 312 37.49 4.67 26.74
N SER A 313 38.17 4.94 25.60
CA SER A 313 39.64 4.91 25.55
C SER A 313 40.27 5.96 26.48
N SER A 314 39.70 7.16 26.54
CA SER A 314 40.23 8.23 27.44
C SER A 314 39.94 7.96 28.92
N THR A 315 38.86 7.20 29.23
CA THR A 315 38.46 6.94 30.65
C THR A 315 39.10 5.65 31.20
N SER A 316 39.24 4.61 30.34
CA SER A 316 39.77 3.29 30.73
C SER A 316 41.05 2.89 30.00
N GLY A 317 41.53 3.73 29.09
CA GLY A 317 42.82 3.51 28.42
C GLY A 317 43.95 3.81 29.35
N VAL A 318 45.00 2.99 29.30
CA VAL A 318 46.26 3.22 30.00
C VAL A 318 46.97 4.38 29.34
N ASN A 319 47.10 5.51 30.05
CA ASN A 319 47.93 6.61 29.59
C ASN A 319 49.39 6.26 29.89
N ILE A 320 50.16 5.94 28.83
CA ILE A 320 51.56 5.49 28.94
C ILE A 320 52.39 6.54 29.66
N ASP A 321 52.15 7.83 29.44
CA ASP A 321 52.88 8.91 30.08
C ASP A 321 52.60 8.97 31.60
N GLU A 322 51.35 8.72 32.02
CA GLU A 322 50.95 8.67 33.41
C GLU A 322 51.48 7.41 34.10
N GLU A 323 51.48 6.25 33.48
CA GLU A 323 52.11 5.03 33.95
C GLU A 323 53.63 5.14 34.03
N MET A 324 54.26 5.79 33.08
CA MET A 324 55.69 6.09 33.09
C MET A 324 56.06 7.04 34.22
N ALA A 325 55.28 8.08 34.46
CA ALA A 325 55.45 8.97 35.59
C ALA A 325 55.27 8.25 36.91
N HIS A 326 54.31 7.36 37.02
CA HIS A 326 54.07 6.52 38.20
C HIS A 326 55.20 5.51 38.44
N LEU A 327 55.72 4.89 37.36
CA LEU A 327 56.91 4.03 37.42
C LEU A 327 58.15 4.79 37.90
N LEU A 328 58.40 6.00 37.38
CA LEU A 328 59.51 6.86 37.83
C LEU A 328 59.39 7.24 39.30
N ALA A 329 58.18 7.60 39.76
CA ALA A 329 57.91 7.89 41.18
C ALA A 329 58.17 6.66 42.08
N LEU A 330 57.72 5.45 41.67
CA LEU A 330 57.99 4.22 42.35
C LEU A 330 59.47 3.86 42.37
N GLN A 331 60.20 4.05 41.26
CA GLN A 331 61.64 3.86 41.18
C GLN A 331 62.44 4.77 42.11
N ASN A 332 62.03 6.05 42.19
CA ASN A 332 62.62 7.04 43.13
C ASN A 332 62.32 6.66 44.59
N ALA A 333 61.09 6.24 44.88
CA ALA A 333 60.70 5.78 46.23
C ALA A 333 61.50 4.53 46.63
N TYR A 334 61.63 3.58 45.72
CA TYR A 334 62.46 2.36 45.97
C TYR A 334 63.93 2.70 46.22
N SER A 335 64.50 3.60 45.42
CA SER A 335 65.88 4.08 45.61
C SER A 335 66.06 4.80 46.93
N ALA A 336 65.11 5.65 47.36
CA ALA A 336 65.09 6.30 48.61
C ALA A 336 65.02 5.31 49.80
N ASN A 337 64.15 4.31 49.69
CA ASN A 337 64.02 3.25 50.72
C ASN A 337 65.31 2.41 50.81
N ALA A 338 65.97 2.08 49.71
CA ALA A 338 67.23 1.37 49.67
C ALA A 338 68.34 2.14 50.38
N ARG A 339 68.41 3.49 50.22
CA ARG A 339 69.35 4.37 50.95
C ARG A 339 69.04 4.39 52.42
N VAL A 340 67.77 4.51 52.82
CA VAL A 340 67.38 4.44 54.22
C VAL A 340 67.79 3.12 54.84
N MET A 341 67.52 2.00 54.16
CA MET A 341 67.96 0.69 54.69
C MET A 341 69.48 0.52 54.79
N SER A 342 70.19 1.09 53.83
CA SER A 342 71.68 1.14 53.92
C SER A 342 72.14 1.93 55.12
N THR A 343 71.57 3.13 55.30
CA THR A 343 71.89 3.99 56.45
C THR A 343 71.56 3.32 57.83
N VAL A 344 70.41 2.65 57.89
CA VAL A 344 70.01 1.90 59.11
C VAL A 344 70.99 0.77 59.40
N LYS A 345 71.42 0.01 58.32
CA LYS A 345 72.43 -1.00 58.45
C LYS A 345 73.76 -0.46 58.95
N ASP A 346 74.20 0.67 58.37
CA ASP A 346 75.46 1.30 58.78
C ASP A 346 75.39 1.79 60.29
N MET A 347 74.25 2.38 60.71
CA MET A 347 73.97 2.70 62.09
C MET A 347 74.00 1.51 63.04
N TYR A 348 73.37 0.38 62.59
CA TYR A 348 73.47 -0.86 63.37
C TYR A 348 74.88 -1.42 63.50
N THR A 349 75.64 -1.35 62.39
CA THR A 349 77.04 -1.77 62.37
C THR A 349 77.88 -0.91 63.31
N ALA A 350 77.70 0.40 63.26
CA ALA A 350 78.39 1.35 64.14
C ALA A 350 78.02 1.11 65.61
N LEU A 351 76.77 0.80 65.92
CA LEU A 351 76.30 0.49 67.24
C LEU A 351 76.94 -0.82 67.76
N LEU A 352 77.03 -1.84 66.96
CA LEU A 352 77.66 -3.11 67.32
C LEU A 352 79.18 -3.01 67.50
N GLN A 353 79.83 -2.01 66.81
CA GLN A 353 81.26 -1.76 66.98
C GLN A 353 81.56 -0.92 68.23
N ALA A 354 80.54 -0.22 68.76
CA ALA A 354 80.69 0.64 69.99
C ALA A 354 80.37 -0.11 71.25
N MET A 355 79.89 -1.35 71.15
CA MET A 355 79.72 -2.27 72.27
C MET A 355 80.90 -3.25 72.40
#